data_06604bd10f191180938c116503dc38ea
#
_entry.id   06604bd10f191180938c116503dc38ea
#
_cell.length_a   1.000
_cell.length_b   1.000
_cell.length_c   1.000
_cell.angle_alpha   90.00
_cell.angle_beta   90.00
_cell.angle_gamma   90.00
#
_symmetry.space_group_name_H-M   'P 1'
#
loop_
_entity.id
_entity.type
_entity.pdbx_description
1 polymer ?
#
loop_
_entity_poly.entity_id
_entity_poly.type
_entity_poly.pdbx_seq_one_letter_code
_entity_poly.pdbx_strand_id
1 'polypeptide(L)'
;TNAKKKVLPQKLNKAITLYKVEYIKDGNVVGYAYEVNADNLGLTEKELVAGKQNLTDNLREHHKRYFCTVPVIRMELDIGIDFLINIISANDNYVGSYQISKDDCIN
;
A
#
# COMPACT_ATOMS: atom_id res chain seq x y z
N THR A 1 -13.87 8.39 5.24
CA THR A 1 -14.96 9.31 4.92
C THR A 1 -15.60 8.98 3.57
N ASN A 2 -16.71 9.59 3.30
CA ASN A 2 -17.40 9.40 2.03
C ASN A 2 -16.55 9.83 0.84
N ALA A 3 -15.71 10.84 1.04
CA ALA A 3 -14.84 11.31 -0.03
C ALA A 3 -13.82 10.22 -0.44
N LYS A 4 -13.26 9.52 0.54
CA LYS A 4 -12.34 8.41 0.25
C LYS A 4 -13.05 7.28 -0.50
N LYS A 5 -14.27 6.96 -0.09
CA LYS A 5 -15.04 5.91 -0.78
C LYS A 5 -15.33 6.25 -2.22
N LYS A 6 -15.54 7.54 -2.50
CA LYS A 6 -15.88 7.99 -3.86
C LYS A 6 -14.70 7.92 -4.81
N VAL A 7 -13.46 7.95 -4.30
CA VAL A 7 -12.27 7.94 -5.16
C VAL A 7 -11.67 6.56 -5.34
N LEU A 8 -12.22 5.55 -4.68
CA LEU A 8 -11.77 4.18 -4.89
C LEU A 8 -12.55 3.50 -6.02
N PRO A 9 -11.90 2.68 -6.85
CA PRO A 9 -10.47 2.38 -6.86
C PRO A 9 -9.66 3.57 -7.36
N GLN A 10 -8.49 3.76 -6.79
CA GLN A 10 -7.61 4.87 -7.13
C GLN A 10 -6.32 4.33 -7.74
N LYS A 11 -6.01 4.74 -8.96
CA LYS A 11 -4.76 4.32 -9.60
C LYS A 11 -3.61 5.18 -9.11
N LEU A 12 -2.55 4.53 -8.63
CA LEU A 12 -1.30 5.22 -8.31
C LEU A 12 -0.50 5.46 -9.58
N ASN A 13 -0.57 4.49 -10.48
CA ASN A 13 0.01 4.59 -11.81
C ASN A 13 -0.71 3.57 -12.70
N LYS A 14 -0.22 3.36 -13.92
CA LYS A 14 -0.91 2.46 -14.86
C LYS A 14 -0.93 1.00 -14.41
N ALA A 15 -0.06 0.63 -13.47
CA ALA A 15 0.07 -0.77 -13.05
C ALA A 15 -0.46 -1.04 -11.65
N ILE A 16 -0.57 -0.03 -10.80
CA ILE A 16 -0.88 -0.22 -9.39
C ILE A 16 -2.13 0.56 -9.01
N THR A 17 -3.10 -0.15 -8.43
CA THR A 17 -4.40 0.43 -8.05
C THR A 17 -4.67 0.17 -6.58
N LEU A 18 -5.01 1.23 -5.85
CA LEU A 18 -5.53 1.11 -4.49
C LEU A 18 -7.02 0.82 -4.60
N TYR A 19 -7.45 -0.36 -4.18
CA TYR A 19 -8.85 -0.74 -4.34
C TYR A 19 -9.62 -0.87 -3.04
N LYS A 20 -8.94 -0.85 -1.89
CA LYS A 20 -9.63 -0.98 -0.61
C LYS A 20 -8.86 -0.25 0.49
N VAL A 21 -9.61 0.47 1.32
CA VAL A 21 -9.10 1.06 2.55
C VAL A 21 -10.02 0.62 3.68
N GLU A 22 -9.45 0.06 4.73
CA GLU A 22 -10.24 -0.50 5.83
C GLU A 22 -9.63 -0.08 7.16
N TYR A 23 -10.46 0.39 8.07
CA TYR A 23 -10.02 0.74 9.42
C TYR A 23 -10.25 -0.43 10.36
N ILE A 24 -9.19 -0.91 11.00
CA ILE A 24 -9.24 -2.01 11.94
C ILE A 24 -9.14 -1.43 13.35
N LYS A 25 -10.29 -1.32 13.99
CA LYS A 25 -10.44 -0.60 15.27
C LYS A 25 -9.54 -1.10 16.38
N ASP A 26 -9.49 -2.41 16.52
CA ASP A 26 -8.86 -3.02 17.70
C ASP A 26 -7.36 -2.76 17.76
N GLY A 27 -6.71 -2.62 16.60
CA GLY A 27 -5.28 -2.40 16.55
C GLY A 27 -4.88 -0.98 16.19
N ASN A 28 -5.85 -0.07 16.03
CA ASN A 28 -5.56 1.26 15.50
C ASN A 28 -4.78 1.17 14.19
N VAL A 29 -5.24 0.30 13.30
CA VAL A 29 -4.57 0.02 12.04
C VAL A 29 -5.48 0.37 10.89
N VAL A 30 -4.95 1.06 9.89
CA VAL A 30 -5.64 1.29 8.63
C VAL A 30 -5.05 0.37 7.59
N GLY A 31 -5.88 -0.48 6.99
CA GLY A 31 -5.45 -1.41 5.96
C GLY A 31 -5.64 -0.83 4.57
N TYR A 32 -4.58 -0.87 3.77
CA TYR A 32 -4.62 -0.50 2.36
C TYR A 32 -4.39 -1.75 1.53
N ALA A 33 -5.22 -1.96 0.52
CA ALA A 33 -5.07 -3.10 -0.37
C ALA A 33 -4.83 -2.61 -1.80
N TYR A 34 -3.71 -3.02 -2.37
CA TYR A 34 -3.30 -2.65 -3.72
C TYR A 34 -3.32 -3.85 -4.65
N GLU A 35 -3.65 -3.58 -5.91
CA GLU A 35 -3.62 -4.59 -6.96
C GLU A 35 -2.58 -4.17 -8.00
N VAL A 36 -1.72 -5.11 -8.38
CA VAL A 36 -0.69 -4.87 -9.38
C VAL A 36 -1.03 -5.62 -10.65
N ASN A 37 -1.04 -4.90 -11.77
CA ASN A 37 -1.28 -5.49 -13.09
C ASN A 37 0.06 -5.76 -13.75
N ALA A 38 0.42 -7.04 -13.87
CA ALA A 38 1.71 -7.46 -14.41
C ALA A 38 1.88 -7.01 -15.86
N ASP A 39 0.82 -7.12 -16.66
CA ASP A 39 0.90 -6.73 -18.08
C ASP A 39 1.33 -5.28 -18.25
N ASN A 40 0.82 -4.40 -17.38
CA ASN A 40 1.16 -2.98 -17.46
C ASN A 40 2.57 -2.67 -16.96
N LEU A 41 3.23 -3.65 -16.35
CA LEU A 41 4.64 -3.57 -16.01
C LEU A 41 5.53 -4.25 -17.05
N GLY A 42 4.93 -4.82 -18.10
CA GLY A 42 5.69 -5.56 -19.08
C GLY A 42 6.13 -6.93 -18.60
N LEU A 43 5.43 -7.49 -17.62
CA LEU A 43 5.79 -8.76 -17.00
C LEU A 43 4.69 -9.79 -17.19
N THR A 44 5.06 -11.07 -17.15
CA THR A 44 4.08 -12.14 -17.00
C THR A 44 3.74 -12.24 -15.52
N GLU A 45 2.63 -12.92 -15.22
CA GLU A 45 2.25 -13.16 -13.83
C GLU A 45 3.35 -13.92 -13.09
N LYS A 46 3.97 -14.89 -13.73
CA LYS A 46 5.05 -15.67 -13.16
C LYS A 46 6.26 -14.81 -12.81
N GLU A 47 6.59 -13.87 -13.71
CA GLU A 47 7.70 -12.93 -13.47
C GLU A 47 7.38 -11.99 -12.31
N LEU A 48 6.15 -11.55 -12.22
CA LEU A 48 5.71 -10.69 -11.13
C LEU A 48 5.87 -11.41 -9.80
N VAL A 49 5.40 -12.65 -9.71
CA VAL A 49 5.49 -13.43 -8.47
C VAL A 49 6.94 -13.73 -8.12
N ALA A 50 7.76 -14.02 -9.12
CA ALA A 50 9.18 -14.28 -8.90
C ALA A 50 9.91 -13.04 -8.34
N GLY A 51 9.51 -11.85 -8.80
CA GLY A 51 10.12 -10.60 -8.36
C GLY A 51 9.38 -9.90 -7.22
N LYS A 52 8.46 -10.59 -6.55
CA LYS A 52 7.58 -9.96 -5.56
C LYS A 52 8.32 -9.28 -4.42
N GLN A 53 9.45 -9.84 -3.99
CA GLN A 53 10.20 -9.26 -2.88
C GLN A 53 10.77 -7.89 -3.26
N ASN A 54 11.38 -7.80 -4.44
CA ASN A 54 11.93 -6.52 -4.90
C ASN A 54 10.84 -5.48 -5.09
N LEU A 55 9.72 -5.87 -5.66
CA LEU A 55 8.60 -4.96 -5.87
C LEU A 55 8.06 -4.47 -4.51
N THR A 56 7.88 -5.38 -3.58
CA THR A 56 7.38 -5.05 -2.25
C THR A 56 8.33 -4.11 -1.53
N ASP A 57 9.63 -4.36 -1.59
CA ASP A 57 10.63 -3.51 -0.94
C ASP A 57 10.63 -2.10 -1.52
N ASN A 58 10.52 -2.00 -2.84
CA ASN A 58 10.47 -0.70 -3.51
C ASN A 58 9.22 0.08 -3.14
N LEU A 59 8.07 -0.58 -3.11
CA LEU A 59 6.82 0.07 -2.72
C LEU A 59 6.84 0.47 -1.26
N ARG A 60 7.42 -0.36 -0.40
CA ARG A 60 7.54 -0.04 1.02
C ARG A 60 8.32 1.25 1.22
N GLU A 61 9.48 1.39 0.58
CA GLU A 61 10.28 2.61 0.70
C GLU A 61 9.55 3.82 0.17
N HIS A 62 8.82 3.67 -0.92
CA HIS A 62 8.04 4.75 -1.51
C HIS A 62 6.90 5.17 -0.57
N HIS A 63 6.15 4.23 -0.04
CA HIS A 63 5.06 4.50 0.88
C HIS A 63 5.56 5.09 2.20
N LYS A 64 6.66 4.58 2.70
CA LYS A 64 7.27 5.10 3.92
C LYS A 64 7.55 6.59 3.78
N ARG A 65 8.18 6.97 2.67
CA ARG A 65 8.50 8.37 2.40
C ARG A 65 7.23 9.20 2.27
N TYR A 66 6.27 8.70 1.53
CA TYR A 66 5.00 9.39 1.30
C TYR A 66 4.23 9.58 2.60
N PHE A 67 4.07 8.52 3.37
CA PHE A 67 3.28 8.57 4.61
C PHE A 67 3.94 9.46 5.65
N CYS A 68 5.24 9.51 5.69
CA CYS A 68 5.96 10.33 6.67
C CYS A 68 5.96 11.81 6.31
N THR A 69 5.65 12.17 5.07
CA THR A 69 5.71 13.56 4.60
C THR A 69 4.34 14.20 4.36
N VAL A 70 3.30 13.41 4.12
CA VAL A 70 1.95 13.95 3.94
C VAL A 70 1.40 14.35 5.32
N PRO A 71 1.08 15.64 5.55
CA PRO A 71 0.79 16.12 6.91
C PRO A 71 -0.32 15.38 7.62
N VAL A 72 -1.43 15.09 6.95
CA VAL A 72 -2.56 14.39 7.58
C VAL A 72 -2.17 12.98 7.99
N ILE A 73 -1.47 12.27 7.11
CA ILE A 73 -1.05 10.90 7.39
C ILE A 73 0.02 10.87 8.47
N ARG A 74 0.98 11.80 8.41
CA ARG A 74 2.00 11.91 9.45
C ARG A 74 1.38 12.14 10.81
N MET A 75 0.33 12.97 10.88
CA MET A 75 -0.38 13.21 12.12
C MET A 75 -1.02 11.92 12.64
N GLU A 76 -1.62 11.12 11.76
CA GLU A 76 -2.20 9.84 12.14
C GLU A 76 -1.15 8.89 12.68
N LEU A 77 0.03 8.84 12.06
CA LEU A 77 1.14 8.03 12.56
C LEU A 77 1.57 8.50 13.94
N ASP A 78 1.67 9.81 14.13
CA ASP A 78 2.13 10.38 15.40
C ASP A 78 1.20 10.08 16.57
N ILE A 79 -0.09 9.92 16.32
CA ILE A 79 -1.05 9.55 17.37
C ILE A 79 -1.21 8.04 17.53
N GLY A 80 -0.40 7.26 16.84
CA GLY A 80 -0.35 5.81 17.04
C GLY A 80 -1.14 4.97 16.06
N ILE A 81 -1.59 5.54 14.95
CA ILE A 81 -2.25 4.75 13.91
C ILE A 81 -1.18 4.18 12.99
N ASP A 82 -1.23 2.87 12.78
CA ASP A 82 -0.32 2.19 11.87
C ASP A 82 -1.04 1.90 10.54
N PHE A 83 -0.26 1.78 9.47
CA PHE A 83 -0.79 1.46 8.16
C PHE A 83 -0.29 0.10 7.72
N LEU A 84 -1.23 -0.81 7.43
CA LEU A 84 -0.92 -2.14 6.93
C LEU A 84 -1.21 -2.18 5.44
N ILE A 85 -0.20 -2.47 4.65
CA ILE A 85 -0.34 -2.50 3.19
C ILE A 85 -0.27 -3.95 2.73
N ASN A 86 -1.28 -4.36 1.95
CA ASN A 86 -1.32 -5.67 1.33
C ASN A 86 -1.34 -5.49 -0.18
N ILE A 87 -0.56 -6.28 -0.88
CA ILE A 87 -0.41 -6.19 -2.33
C ILE A 87 -0.71 -7.55 -2.94
N ILE A 88 -1.64 -7.58 -3.90
CA ILE A 88 -1.95 -8.78 -4.67
C ILE A 88 -1.80 -8.46 -6.16
N SER A 89 -1.68 -9.50 -6.97
CA SER A 89 -1.72 -9.33 -8.42
C SER A 89 -3.16 -9.28 -8.92
N ALA A 90 -3.33 -8.88 -10.17
CA ALA A 90 -4.65 -8.90 -10.81
C ALA A 90 -5.25 -10.30 -10.87
N ASN A 91 -4.43 -11.33 -10.74
CA ASN A 91 -4.87 -12.74 -10.72
C ASN A 91 -4.94 -13.30 -9.30
N ASP A 92 -5.01 -12.42 -8.30
CA ASP A 92 -5.17 -12.79 -6.90
C ASP A 92 -3.98 -13.53 -6.28
N ASN A 93 -2.80 -13.42 -6.87
CA ASN A 93 -1.60 -13.97 -6.25
C ASN A 93 -1.02 -12.98 -5.26
N TYR A 94 -0.63 -13.48 -4.10
CA TYR A 94 -0.01 -12.64 -3.07
C TYR A 94 1.34 -12.10 -3.57
N VAL A 95 1.55 -10.79 -3.44
CA VAL A 95 2.81 -10.16 -3.81
C VAL A 95 3.61 -9.80 -2.57
N GLY A 96 2.98 -9.14 -1.60
CA GLY A 96 3.68 -8.79 -0.38
C GLY A 96 2.81 -7.98 0.56
N SER A 97 3.34 -7.76 1.77
CA SER A 97 2.70 -6.89 2.74
C SER A 97 3.75 -6.28 3.64
N TYR A 98 3.41 -5.15 4.24
CA TYR A 98 4.27 -4.48 5.21
C TYR A 98 3.43 -3.52 6.03
N GLN A 99 4.00 -3.11 7.17
CA GLN A 99 3.33 -2.18 8.07
C GLN A 99 4.22 -0.95 8.23
N ILE A 100 3.59 0.22 8.25
CA ILE A 100 4.29 1.49 8.46
C ILE A 100 3.76 2.10 9.74
N SER A 101 4.65 2.44 10.66
CA SER A 101 4.34 3.10 11.91
C SER A 101 5.18 4.37 12.03
N LYS A 102 4.94 5.15 13.08
CA LYS A 102 5.68 6.41 13.26
C LYS A 102 7.19 6.18 13.39
N ASP A 103 7.60 5.01 13.88
CA ASP A 103 9.02 4.71 14.02
C ASP A 103 9.74 4.63 12.68
N ASP A 104 9.00 4.33 11.61
CA ASP A 104 9.57 4.31 10.26
C ASP A 104 9.89 5.71 9.75
N CYS A 105 9.40 6.74 10.41
CA CYS A 105 9.64 8.14 10.02
C CYS A 105 10.86 8.74 10.70
N ILE A 106 11.54 7.98 11.50
CA ILE A 106 12.77 8.44 12.18
C ILE A 106 13.93 8.32 11.19
N ASN A 107 14.63 9.39 11.01
CA ASN A 107 15.80 9.41 10.12
C ASN A 107 17.08 9.33 10.92
#